data_9cdc8858b2dea7f068ef50b4199d4a07
#
_entry.id   9cdc8858b2dea7f068ef50b4199d4a07
#
_cell.length_a   1.000
_cell.length_b   1.000
_cell.length_c   1.000
_cell.angle_alpha   90.00
_cell.angle_beta   90.00
_cell.angle_gamma   90.00
#
_symmetry.space_group_name_H-M   'P 1'
#
loop_
_entity.id
_entity.type
_entity.pdbx_description
1 polymer ?
#
loop_
_entity_poly.entity_id
_entity_poly.type
_entity_poly.pdbx_seq_one_letter_code
_entity_poly.pdbx_strand_id
1 'polypeptide(L)'
;ASMKLLSEDETKVTPCDVSVSGTYLNIHGEDYMVLTVYDVTELKNAQRLLSIEREHSISADKLKSAFLANMSHEIRTPLNAIVGFSGLMVSASSEEERKMYADVIAENNERLLRLVNDIFDLSQIESGTVDFVYTEFDANDLLRELEGIFKTKLNNSSVELVCEAHIQPIMMYSERERIIQVLSNLLHNAMKFTESGEIRLGCSLKGTEEVCFVVSDTGIGIPKEEQKKIFSHFIKLDREMQGTGLGLTLSQTIIQNLGGNLELDSEINRGSTFSFVLPQVVKPELIKA
;
A
#
# COMPACT_ATOMS: atom_id res chain seq x y z
N ALA A 1 6.90 -38.07 19.08
CA ALA A 1 7.42 -39.00 18.09
C ALA A 1 6.34 -39.22 17.03
N SER A 2 6.70 -39.19 15.77
CA SER A 2 5.76 -39.53 14.69
C SER A 2 5.85 -41.03 14.41
N MET A 3 4.75 -41.72 14.40
CA MET A 3 4.61 -43.13 14.06
C MET A 3 3.81 -43.26 12.75
N LYS A 4 4.19 -44.22 11.93
CA LYS A 4 3.42 -44.56 10.74
C LYS A 4 2.46 -45.68 11.08
N LEU A 5 1.16 -45.42 11.00
CA LEU A 5 0.14 -46.48 11.05
C LEU A 5 0.08 -47.17 9.68
N LEU A 6 0.30 -48.49 9.67
CA LEU A 6 0.00 -49.32 8.52
C LEU A 6 -1.52 -49.54 8.50
N SER A 7 -2.20 -49.15 7.41
CA SER A 7 -3.59 -49.57 7.17
C SER A 7 -3.60 -51.03 6.75
N GLU A 8 -4.74 -51.72 6.90
CA GLU A 8 -4.94 -53.11 6.40
C GLU A 8 -4.68 -53.23 4.87
N ASP A 9 -4.61 -52.10 4.17
CA ASP A 9 -4.23 -52.02 2.76
C ASP A 9 -2.78 -51.54 2.73
N GLU A 10 -1.80 -52.41 2.50
CA GLU A 10 -0.35 -52.17 2.53
C GLU A 10 0.11 -51.06 1.56
N THR A 11 -0.80 -50.50 0.76
CA THR A 11 -0.51 -49.48 -0.26
C THR A 11 -0.70 -48.02 0.22
N LYS A 12 -1.31 -47.77 1.40
CA LYS A 12 -1.55 -46.42 1.93
C LYS A 12 -0.97 -46.23 3.31
N VAL A 13 0.20 -45.61 3.41
CA VAL A 13 0.79 -45.17 4.67
C VAL A 13 0.42 -43.73 4.91
N THR A 14 -0.47 -43.48 5.87
CA THR A 14 -0.82 -42.11 6.29
C THR A 14 0.01 -41.77 7.55
N PRO A 15 0.85 -40.71 7.51
CA PRO A 15 1.58 -40.29 8.70
C PRO A 15 0.58 -39.73 9.73
N CYS A 16 0.70 -40.18 10.99
CA CYS A 16 -0.09 -39.64 12.07
C CYS A 16 0.83 -39.21 13.25
N ASP A 17 0.37 -38.19 13.98
CA ASP A 17 0.98 -37.76 15.21
C ASP A 17 0.43 -38.59 16.39
N VAL A 18 1.27 -39.27 17.14
CA VAL A 18 0.83 -40.07 18.29
C VAL A 18 1.40 -39.53 19.61
N SER A 19 0.56 -39.55 20.62
CA SER A 19 0.99 -39.37 22.02
C SER A 19 1.12 -40.76 22.69
N VAL A 20 2.27 -41.04 23.24
CA VAL A 20 2.53 -42.32 23.91
C VAL A 20 2.84 -42.05 25.39
N SER A 21 2.08 -42.69 26.28
CA SER A 21 2.34 -42.70 27.72
C SER A 21 2.54 -44.12 28.21
N GLY A 22 3.50 -44.33 29.14
CA GLY A 22 3.81 -45.61 29.73
C GLY A 22 3.65 -45.58 31.24
N THR A 23 2.99 -46.60 31.81
CA THR A 23 2.83 -46.79 33.25
C THR A 23 3.31 -48.17 33.64
N TYR A 24 4.13 -48.25 34.69
CA TYR A 24 4.56 -49.52 35.26
C TYR A 24 3.58 -49.98 36.34
N LEU A 25 3.19 -51.24 36.26
CA LEU A 25 2.30 -51.91 37.22
C LEU A 25 2.96 -53.19 37.72
N ASN A 26 3.01 -53.39 39.02
CA ASN A 26 3.41 -54.69 39.63
C ASN A 26 2.14 -55.47 39.97
N ILE A 27 1.94 -56.62 39.34
CA ILE A 27 0.80 -57.49 39.57
C ILE A 27 1.31 -58.85 39.95
N HIS A 28 0.99 -59.30 41.16
CA HIS A 28 1.42 -60.57 41.73
C HIS A 28 2.93 -60.82 41.73
N GLY A 29 3.76 -59.75 41.92
CA GLY A 29 5.20 -59.77 41.89
C GLY A 29 5.89 -59.80 40.56
N GLU A 30 5.13 -59.66 39.48
CA GLU A 30 5.62 -59.45 38.11
C GLU A 30 5.39 -58.01 37.67
N ASP A 31 6.41 -57.41 36.99
CA ASP A 31 6.38 -56.05 36.53
C ASP A 31 5.84 -55.99 35.09
N TYR A 32 4.81 -55.22 34.92
CA TYR A 32 4.16 -54.96 33.59
C TYR A 32 4.35 -53.49 33.23
N MET A 33 4.54 -53.23 31.93
CA MET A 33 4.50 -51.89 31.36
C MET A 33 3.26 -51.78 30.46
N VAL A 34 2.35 -50.88 30.81
CA VAL A 34 1.18 -50.55 29.99
C VAL A 34 1.52 -49.32 29.17
N LEU A 35 1.46 -49.45 27.85
CA LEU A 35 1.63 -48.36 26.91
C LEU A 35 0.25 -47.93 26.37
N THR A 36 -0.06 -46.66 26.52
CA THR A 36 -1.26 -46.05 25.93
C THR A 36 -0.83 -45.17 24.77
N VAL A 37 -1.40 -45.40 23.60
CA VAL A 37 -1.10 -44.67 22.38
C VAL A 37 -2.38 -43.98 21.92
N TYR A 38 -2.31 -42.67 21.77
CA TYR A 38 -3.40 -41.84 21.23
C TYR A 38 -2.99 -41.22 19.91
N ASP A 39 -3.84 -41.32 18.91
CA ASP A 39 -3.72 -40.49 17.71
C ASP A 39 -4.12 -39.06 18.07
N VAL A 40 -3.18 -38.14 17.94
CA VAL A 40 -3.37 -36.70 18.23
C VAL A 40 -3.22 -35.84 16.99
N THR A 41 -3.33 -36.42 15.80
CA THR A 41 -3.13 -35.75 14.52
C THR A 41 -4.12 -34.59 14.35
N GLU A 42 -5.42 -34.85 14.56
CA GLU A 42 -6.45 -33.80 14.48
C GLU A 42 -6.24 -32.70 15.51
N LEU A 43 -5.91 -33.07 16.75
CA LEU A 43 -5.65 -32.11 17.83
C LEU A 43 -4.46 -31.21 17.52
N LYS A 44 -3.36 -31.78 17.02
CA LYS A 44 -2.18 -31.01 16.65
C LYS A 44 -2.43 -30.12 15.43
N ASN A 45 -3.17 -30.59 14.44
CA ASN A 45 -3.56 -29.78 13.30
C ASN A 45 -4.45 -28.60 13.71
N ALA A 46 -5.45 -28.83 14.57
CA ALA A 46 -6.28 -27.77 15.13
C ALA A 46 -5.46 -26.74 15.94
N GLN A 47 -4.53 -27.19 16.78
CA GLN A 47 -3.61 -26.32 17.53
C GLN A 47 -2.71 -25.48 16.60
N ARG A 48 -2.22 -26.07 15.50
CA ARG A 48 -1.38 -25.39 14.52
C ARG A 48 -2.18 -24.31 13.78
N LEU A 49 -3.41 -24.61 13.37
CA LEU A 49 -4.30 -23.62 12.74
C LEU A 49 -4.61 -22.47 13.69
N LEU A 50 -4.96 -22.75 14.94
CA LEU A 50 -5.21 -21.74 15.97
C LEU A 50 -3.98 -20.88 16.25
N SER A 51 -2.76 -21.46 16.26
CA SER A 51 -1.54 -20.68 16.47
C SER A 51 -1.26 -19.74 15.32
N ILE A 52 -1.47 -20.18 14.07
CA ILE A 52 -1.33 -19.34 12.87
C ILE A 52 -2.35 -18.19 12.89
N GLU A 53 -3.61 -18.48 13.20
CA GLU A 53 -4.68 -17.47 13.28
C GLU A 53 -4.39 -16.46 14.39
N ARG A 54 -3.91 -16.92 15.54
CA ARG A 54 -3.49 -16.04 16.65
C ARG A 54 -2.30 -15.15 16.28
N GLU A 55 -1.29 -15.67 15.59
CA GLU A 55 -0.15 -14.90 15.12
C GLU A 55 -0.59 -13.83 14.10
N HIS A 56 -1.49 -14.16 13.20
CA HIS A 56 -2.10 -13.21 12.26
C HIS A 56 -2.85 -12.10 13.00
N SER A 57 -3.68 -12.46 13.99
CA SER A 57 -4.44 -11.47 14.79
C SER A 57 -3.51 -10.53 15.57
N ILE A 58 -2.47 -11.07 16.24
CA ILE A 58 -1.49 -10.24 16.96
C ILE A 58 -0.71 -9.32 16.02
N SER A 59 -0.39 -9.79 14.82
CA SER A 59 0.31 -8.98 13.81
C SER A 59 -0.58 -7.85 13.31
N ALA A 60 -1.85 -8.12 13.06
CA ALA A 60 -2.84 -7.10 12.66
C ALA A 60 -3.04 -6.03 13.75
N ASP A 61 -3.14 -6.42 15.02
CA ASP A 61 -3.27 -5.48 16.15
C ASP A 61 -2.03 -4.60 16.32
N LYS A 62 -0.82 -5.16 16.14
CA LYS A 62 0.42 -4.39 16.17
C LYS A 62 0.49 -3.37 15.03
N LEU A 63 0.12 -3.79 13.81
CA LEU A 63 0.05 -2.90 12.66
C LEU A 63 -0.95 -1.76 12.89
N LYS A 64 -2.15 -2.07 13.41
CA LYS A 64 -3.18 -1.07 13.74
C LYS A 64 -2.70 -0.08 14.80
N SER A 65 -2.01 -0.56 15.83
CA SER A 65 -1.46 0.31 16.89
C SER A 65 -0.35 1.22 16.37
N ALA A 66 0.55 0.68 15.54
CA ALA A 66 1.59 1.47 14.88
C ALA A 66 0.99 2.50 13.91
N PHE A 67 -0.07 2.12 13.18
CA PHE A 67 -0.85 3.01 12.32
C PHE A 67 -1.37 4.23 13.11
N LEU A 68 -2.09 4.01 14.22
CA LEU A 68 -2.66 5.09 15.03
C LEU A 68 -1.59 5.99 15.66
N ALA A 69 -0.47 5.40 16.11
CA ALA A 69 0.65 6.18 16.66
C ALA A 69 1.30 7.07 15.60
N ASN A 70 1.56 6.55 14.40
CA ASN A 70 2.13 7.30 13.30
C ASN A 70 1.17 8.40 12.80
N MET A 71 -0.14 8.11 12.68
CA MET A 71 -1.16 9.12 12.35
C MET A 71 -1.15 10.29 13.33
N SER A 72 -1.13 9.98 14.64
CA SER A 72 -1.07 11.01 15.67
C SER A 72 0.16 11.91 15.53
N HIS A 73 1.30 11.35 15.17
CA HIS A 73 2.52 12.11 14.92
C HIS A 73 2.42 12.98 13.66
N GLU A 74 1.95 12.39 12.53
CA GLU A 74 1.82 13.09 11.24
C GLU A 74 0.76 14.21 11.26
N ILE A 75 -0.26 14.10 12.11
CA ILE A 75 -1.24 15.17 12.37
C ILE A 75 -0.62 16.27 13.26
N ARG A 76 0.11 15.89 14.31
CA ARG A 76 0.65 16.84 15.30
C ARG A 76 1.66 17.80 14.69
N THR A 77 2.50 17.32 13.79
CA THR A 77 3.57 18.13 13.17
C THR A 77 3.04 19.35 12.42
N PRO A 78 2.15 19.22 11.41
CA PRO A 78 1.58 20.37 10.71
C PRO A 78 0.70 21.22 11.62
N LEU A 79 -0.05 20.60 12.55
CA LEU A 79 -0.88 21.34 13.49
C LEU A 79 -0.04 22.26 14.39
N ASN A 80 1.10 21.78 14.92
CA ASN A 80 2.01 22.59 15.72
C ASN A 80 2.62 23.73 14.91
N ALA A 81 2.95 23.50 13.63
CA ALA A 81 3.43 24.55 12.74
C ALA A 81 2.35 25.63 12.54
N ILE A 82 1.10 25.24 12.22
CA ILE A 82 -0.02 26.17 12.05
C ILE A 82 -0.19 27.01 13.32
N VAL A 83 -0.26 26.39 14.50
CA VAL A 83 -0.44 27.09 15.78
C VAL A 83 0.74 28.01 16.08
N GLY A 84 1.97 27.54 15.90
CA GLY A 84 3.18 28.32 16.17
C GLY A 84 3.28 29.56 15.27
N PHE A 85 3.15 29.38 13.94
CA PHE A 85 3.23 30.51 13.00
C PHE A 85 2.03 31.44 13.07
N SER A 86 0.84 30.96 13.46
CA SER A 86 -0.31 31.84 13.77
C SER A 86 -0.01 32.77 14.96
N GLY A 87 0.68 32.27 16.00
CA GLY A 87 1.14 33.10 17.11
C GLY A 87 2.16 34.14 16.69
N LEU A 88 3.14 33.75 15.86
CA LEU A 88 4.17 34.65 15.34
C LEU A 88 3.60 35.73 14.40
N MET A 89 2.56 35.40 13.63
CA MET A 89 1.90 36.34 12.72
C MET A 89 1.36 37.57 13.45
N VAL A 90 0.90 37.42 14.69
CA VAL A 90 0.40 38.54 15.52
C VAL A 90 1.51 39.52 15.88
N SER A 91 2.77 39.06 16.03
CA SER A 91 3.93 39.83 16.39
C SER A 91 4.84 40.21 15.22
N ALA A 92 4.45 39.87 13.99
CA ALA A 92 5.24 40.17 12.78
C ALA A 92 5.46 41.66 12.60
N SER A 93 6.72 42.05 12.38
CA SER A 93 7.16 43.44 12.29
C SER A 93 7.07 43.97 10.85
N SER A 94 7.03 43.09 9.85
CA SER A 94 6.96 43.47 8.43
C SER A 94 5.87 42.69 7.67
N GLU A 95 5.53 43.22 6.48
CA GLU A 95 4.58 42.54 5.57
C GLU A 95 5.20 41.26 4.96
N GLU A 96 6.51 41.27 4.75
CA GLU A 96 7.27 40.13 4.27
C GLU A 96 7.21 38.96 5.28
N GLU A 97 7.40 39.27 6.57
CA GLU A 97 7.26 38.26 7.65
C GLU A 97 5.86 37.71 7.72
N ARG A 98 4.82 38.57 7.62
CA ARG A 98 3.44 38.13 7.63
C ARG A 98 3.13 37.21 6.47
N LYS A 99 3.62 37.56 5.28
CA LYS A 99 3.44 36.74 4.08
C LYS A 99 4.14 35.39 4.25
N MET A 100 5.39 35.37 4.71
CA MET A 100 6.13 34.13 4.96
C MET A 100 5.39 33.21 5.96
N TYR A 101 4.87 33.78 7.07
CA TYR A 101 4.12 32.98 8.05
C TYR A 101 2.78 32.48 7.47
N ALA A 102 2.09 33.30 6.67
CA ALA A 102 0.86 32.90 5.99
C ALA A 102 1.10 31.74 5.01
N ASP A 103 2.20 31.80 4.22
CA ASP A 103 2.57 30.76 3.27
C ASP A 103 2.87 29.44 4.00
N VAL A 104 3.61 29.47 5.13
CA VAL A 104 3.88 28.29 5.96
C VAL A 104 2.60 27.70 6.54
N ILE A 105 1.68 28.55 7.03
CA ILE A 105 0.38 28.09 7.55
C ILE A 105 -0.45 27.44 6.44
N ALA A 106 -0.50 28.05 5.26
CA ALA A 106 -1.26 27.52 4.12
C ALA A 106 -0.72 26.17 3.67
N GLU A 107 0.61 26.02 3.54
CA GLU A 107 1.25 24.75 3.17
C GLU A 107 0.94 23.62 4.18
N ASN A 108 1.06 23.92 5.49
CA ASN A 108 0.80 22.92 6.52
C ASN A 108 -0.71 22.57 6.61
N ASN A 109 -1.61 23.52 6.34
CA ASN A 109 -3.04 23.26 6.26
C ASN A 109 -3.39 22.32 5.09
N GLU A 110 -2.83 22.57 3.89
CA GLU A 110 -3.00 21.67 2.74
C GLU A 110 -2.45 20.26 3.02
N ARG A 111 -1.30 20.18 3.71
CA ARG A 111 -0.72 18.92 4.12
C ARG A 111 -1.65 18.16 5.08
N LEU A 112 -2.22 18.86 6.07
CA LEU A 112 -3.15 18.26 7.03
C LEU A 112 -4.42 17.76 6.35
N LEU A 113 -5.01 18.56 5.45
CA LEU A 113 -6.19 18.19 4.69
C LEU A 113 -5.94 16.94 3.83
N ARG A 114 -4.80 16.87 3.13
CA ARG A 114 -4.43 15.67 2.36
C ARG A 114 -4.32 14.44 3.26
N LEU A 115 -3.66 14.56 4.42
CA LEU A 115 -3.54 13.44 5.36
C LEU A 115 -4.90 12.95 5.85
N VAL A 116 -5.80 13.86 6.22
CA VAL A 116 -7.16 13.52 6.69
C VAL A 116 -7.95 12.80 5.58
N ASN A 117 -7.86 13.30 4.34
CA ASN A 117 -8.54 12.69 3.20
C ASN A 117 -7.96 11.29 2.88
N ASP A 118 -6.62 11.14 2.90
CA ASP A 118 -5.96 9.83 2.69
C ASP A 118 -6.43 8.80 3.72
N ILE A 119 -6.56 9.20 4.99
CA ILE A 119 -7.04 8.34 6.08
C ILE A 119 -8.50 7.95 5.87
N PHE A 120 -9.34 8.93 5.51
CA PHE A 120 -10.75 8.70 5.27
C PHE A 120 -10.98 7.77 4.08
N ASP A 121 -10.29 8.01 2.97
CA ASP A 121 -10.32 7.15 1.78
C ASP A 121 -9.89 5.72 2.12
N LEU A 122 -8.75 5.55 2.81
CA LEU A 122 -8.28 4.23 3.22
C LEU A 122 -9.30 3.51 4.10
N SER A 123 -9.87 4.21 5.08
CA SER A 123 -10.90 3.64 5.98
C SER A 123 -12.15 3.20 5.22
N GLN A 124 -12.61 3.99 4.25
CA GLN A 124 -13.77 3.64 3.43
C GLN A 124 -13.49 2.43 2.54
N ILE A 125 -12.30 2.38 1.91
CA ILE A 125 -11.93 1.29 1.03
C ILE A 125 -11.77 -0.01 1.82
N GLU A 126 -11.09 0.01 2.97
CA GLU A 126 -10.91 -1.17 3.85
C GLU A 126 -12.24 -1.70 4.42
N SER A 127 -13.19 -0.81 4.71
CA SER A 127 -14.53 -1.20 5.18
C SER A 127 -15.46 -1.68 4.06
N GLY A 128 -15.04 -1.55 2.79
CA GLY A 128 -15.88 -1.89 1.63
C GLY A 128 -17.08 -0.96 1.45
N THR A 129 -17.05 0.24 2.05
CA THR A 129 -18.16 1.23 2.00
C THR A 129 -17.98 2.28 0.91
N VAL A 130 -16.94 2.16 0.08
CA VAL A 130 -16.73 3.08 -1.05
C VAL A 130 -17.73 2.81 -2.15
N ASP A 131 -18.51 3.83 -2.50
CA ASP A 131 -19.30 3.82 -3.72
C ASP A 131 -18.43 4.30 -4.89
N PHE A 132 -17.96 3.36 -5.72
CA PHE A 132 -17.22 3.68 -6.94
C PHE A 132 -18.18 4.21 -8.02
N VAL A 133 -17.89 5.41 -8.56
CA VAL A 133 -18.68 6.01 -9.63
C VAL A 133 -17.98 5.76 -10.97
N TYR A 134 -18.41 4.72 -11.66
CA TYR A 134 -17.85 4.36 -12.97
C TYR A 134 -18.36 5.27 -14.06
N THR A 135 -17.44 5.81 -14.86
CA THR A 135 -17.74 6.69 -16.00
C THR A 135 -16.94 6.27 -17.23
N GLU A 136 -17.43 6.66 -18.40
CA GLU A 136 -16.70 6.50 -19.65
C GLU A 136 -15.84 7.74 -19.91
N PHE A 137 -14.55 7.55 -20.22
CA PHE A 137 -13.60 8.63 -20.47
C PHE A 137 -12.45 8.16 -21.37
N ASP A 138 -11.77 9.12 -22.02
CA ASP A 138 -10.52 8.87 -22.73
C ASP A 138 -9.34 9.00 -21.77
N ALA A 139 -8.52 7.93 -21.66
CA ALA A 139 -7.32 7.94 -20.84
C ALA A 139 -6.31 9.02 -21.26
N ASN A 140 -6.24 9.36 -22.55
CA ASN A 140 -5.38 10.43 -23.04
C ASN A 140 -5.81 11.82 -22.51
N ASP A 141 -7.12 12.08 -22.41
CA ASP A 141 -7.62 13.35 -21.87
C ASP A 141 -7.29 13.46 -20.38
N LEU A 142 -7.40 12.35 -19.64
CA LEU A 142 -6.97 12.29 -18.24
C LEU A 142 -5.48 12.61 -18.09
N LEU A 143 -4.61 12.05 -18.94
CA LEU A 143 -3.18 12.36 -18.90
C LEU A 143 -2.87 13.82 -19.22
N ARG A 144 -3.55 14.41 -20.22
CA ARG A 144 -3.38 15.83 -20.59
C ARG A 144 -3.82 16.78 -19.48
N GLU A 145 -4.88 16.45 -18.76
CA GLU A 145 -5.33 17.20 -17.59
C GLU A 145 -4.25 17.21 -16.51
N LEU A 146 -3.71 16.03 -16.16
CA LEU A 146 -2.63 15.90 -15.19
C LEU A 146 -1.37 16.62 -15.65
N GLU A 147 -0.99 16.49 -16.90
CA GLU A 147 0.14 17.22 -17.50
C GLU A 147 0.01 18.73 -17.26
N GLY A 148 -1.16 19.30 -17.56
CA GLY A 148 -1.43 20.73 -17.38
C GLY A 148 -1.26 21.19 -15.93
N ILE A 149 -1.81 20.42 -15.00
CA ILE A 149 -1.71 20.70 -13.56
C ILE A 149 -0.25 20.63 -13.09
N PHE A 150 0.47 19.56 -13.43
CA PHE A 150 1.81 19.29 -12.92
C PHE A 150 2.90 20.13 -13.61
N LYS A 151 2.76 20.48 -14.88
CA LYS A 151 3.65 21.45 -15.56
C LYS A 151 3.64 22.81 -14.87
N THR A 152 2.49 23.26 -14.40
CA THR A 152 2.39 24.52 -13.67
C THR A 152 3.17 24.47 -12.34
N LYS A 153 3.17 23.33 -11.65
CA LYS A 153 3.91 23.12 -10.40
C LYS A 153 5.41 23.00 -10.62
N LEU A 154 5.85 22.47 -11.76
CA LEU A 154 7.25 22.32 -12.13
C LEU A 154 7.87 23.59 -12.75
N ASN A 155 7.08 24.66 -12.94
CA ASN A 155 7.60 25.93 -13.45
C ASN A 155 8.78 26.42 -12.62
N ASN A 156 9.94 26.64 -13.29
CA ASN A 156 11.23 26.98 -12.70
C ASN A 156 12.01 25.83 -12.01
N SER A 157 11.63 24.57 -12.21
CA SER A 157 12.41 23.42 -11.74
C SER A 157 13.37 22.92 -12.84
N SER A 158 14.43 22.20 -12.42
CA SER A 158 15.34 21.50 -13.34
C SER A 158 14.79 20.15 -13.83
N VAL A 159 13.50 19.92 -13.65
CA VAL A 159 12.81 18.69 -14.00
C VAL A 159 11.82 18.95 -15.14
N GLU A 160 11.90 18.16 -16.19
CA GLU A 160 10.97 18.19 -17.33
C GLU A 160 9.86 17.15 -17.12
N LEU A 161 8.59 17.53 -17.38
CA LEU A 161 7.47 16.59 -17.43
C LEU A 161 7.13 16.28 -18.89
N VAL A 162 7.31 15.01 -19.27
CA VAL A 162 7.01 14.47 -20.60
C VAL A 162 5.72 13.63 -20.52
N CYS A 163 4.70 14.02 -21.26
CA CYS A 163 3.47 13.25 -21.36
C CYS A 163 3.46 12.44 -22.67
N GLU A 164 3.39 11.12 -22.54
CA GLU A 164 3.33 10.17 -23.66
C GLU A 164 1.89 9.69 -23.87
N ALA A 165 1.03 10.58 -24.38
CA ALA A 165 -0.33 10.21 -24.76
C ALA A 165 -0.33 9.37 -26.05
N HIS A 166 -1.22 8.37 -26.12
CA HIS A 166 -1.35 7.52 -27.29
C HIS A 166 -1.96 8.34 -28.46
N ILE A 167 -1.61 8.00 -29.71
CA ILE A 167 -2.08 8.71 -30.91
C ILE A 167 -3.59 8.58 -31.08
N GLN A 168 -4.17 7.41 -30.76
CA GLN A 168 -5.60 7.16 -30.84
C GLN A 168 -6.24 7.27 -29.46
N PRO A 169 -7.53 7.66 -29.36
CA PRO A 169 -8.27 7.64 -28.11
C PRO A 169 -8.26 6.25 -27.45
N ILE A 170 -8.02 6.22 -26.15
CA ILE A 170 -8.12 5.00 -25.33
C ILE A 170 -9.33 5.16 -24.41
N MET A 171 -10.48 4.69 -24.90
CA MET A 171 -11.72 4.75 -24.12
C MET A 171 -11.71 3.73 -22.98
N MET A 172 -12.04 4.17 -21.80
CA MET A 172 -12.15 3.34 -20.59
C MET A 172 -13.52 3.54 -19.93
N TYR A 173 -14.04 2.47 -19.32
CA TYR A 173 -15.16 2.55 -18.38
C TYR A 173 -14.66 2.13 -17.01
N SER A 174 -14.36 3.10 -16.18
CA SER A 174 -13.72 2.91 -14.87
C SER A 174 -14.03 4.08 -13.95
N GLU A 175 -13.44 4.07 -12.77
CA GLU A 175 -13.53 5.15 -11.79
C GLU A 175 -12.42 6.18 -12.04
N ARG A 176 -12.77 7.21 -12.83
CA ARG A 176 -11.84 8.24 -13.32
C ARG A 176 -11.12 8.98 -12.21
N GLU A 177 -11.84 9.42 -11.18
CA GLU A 177 -11.29 10.24 -10.09
C GLU A 177 -10.28 9.47 -9.25
N ARG A 178 -10.49 8.18 -9.05
CA ARG A 178 -9.55 7.30 -8.34
C ARG A 178 -8.28 7.05 -9.15
N ILE A 179 -8.37 6.94 -10.46
CA ILE A 179 -7.19 6.84 -11.34
C ILE A 179 -6.40 8.16 -11.30
N ILE A 180 -7.07 9.31 -11.35
CA ILE A 180 -6.44 10.64 -11.18
C ILE A 180 -5.73 10.71 -9.82
N GLN A 181 -6.36 10.25 -8.75
CA GLN A 181 -5.78 10.24 -7.40
C GLN A 181 -4.49 9.42 -7.36
N VAL A 182 -4.50 8.21 -7.93
CA VAL A 182 -3.31 7.35 -8.01
C VAL A 182 -2.19 8.01 -8.81
N LEU A 183 -2.48 8.45 -10.04
CA LEU A 183 -1.48 9.10 -10.90
C LEU A 183 -0.94 10.38 -10.28
N SER A 184 -1.79 11.19 -9.66
CA SER A 184 -1.38 12.41 -8.94
C SER A 184 -0.43 12.09 -7.79
N ASN A 185 -0.70 11.04 -7.02
CA ASN A 185 0.19 10.60 -5.94
C ASN A 185 1.54 10.12 -6.48
N LEU A 186 1.56 9.35 -7.57
CA LEU A 186 2.80 8.89 -8.20
C LEU A 186 3.61 10.06 -8.78
N LEU A 187 2.95 11.03 -9.42
CA LEU A 187 3.59 12.25 -9.94
C LEU A 187 4.15 13.13 -8.81
N HIS A 188 3.44 13.29 -7.69
CA HIS A 188 3.97 14.00 -6.53
C HIS A 188 5.22 13.32 -5.96
N ASN A 189 5.23 11.99 -5.90
CA ASN A 189 6.41 11.24 -5.48
C ASN A 189 7.57 11.45 -6.47
N ALA A 190 7.33 11.34 -7.78
CA ALA A 190 8.32 11.58 -8.81
C ALA A 190 8.94 12.98 -8.69
N MET A 191 8.12 14.04 -8.56
CA MET A 191 8.59 15.42 -8.35
C MET A 191 9.42 15.59 -7.08
N LYS A 192 9.04 14.91 -6.01
CA LYS A 192 9.72 15.01 -4.72
C LYS A 192 11.11 14.37 -4.75
N PHE A 193 11.29 13.28 -5.48
CA PHE A 193 12.50 12.47 -5.48
C PHE A 193 13.39 12.69 -6.71
N THR A 194 13.02 13.61 -7.60
CA THR A 194 13.80 14.00 -8.79
C THR A 194 14.23 15.46 -8.64
N GLU A 195 15.51 15.70 -8.39
CA GLU A 195 16.06 17.06 -8.30
C GLU A 195 16.33 17.67 -9.68
N SER A 196 16.70 16.85 -10.64
CA SER A 196 16.95 17.23 -12.03
C SER A 196 16.76 16.04 -12.96
N GLY A 197 16.36 16.32 -14.22
CA GLY A 197 16.12 15.30 -15.22
C GLY A 197 14.67 15.31 -15.71
N GLU A 198 14.06 14.14 -15.83
CA GLU A 198 12.69 14.06 -16.39
C GLU A 198 11.76 13.15 -15.58
N ILE A 199 10.48 13.48 -15.70
CA ILE A 199 9.36 12.65 -15.24
C ILE A 199 8.51 12.33 -16.46
N ARG A 200 8.21 11.06 -16.68
CA ARG A 200 7.36 10.60 -17.80
C ARG A 200 6.02 10.11 -17.26
N LEU A 201 4.95 10.57 -17.87
CA LEU A 201 3.59 10.13 -17.65
C LEU A 201 3.04 9.56 -18.95
N GLY A 202 2.60 8.30 -18.96
CA GLY A 202 2.12 7.68 -20.17
C GLY A 202 1.01 6.67 -19.95
N CYS A 203 0.28 6.35 -21.03
CA CYS A 203 -0.60 5.20 -21.10
C CYS A 203 -0.47 4.48 -22.43
N SER A 204 -0.74 3.17 -22.42
CA SER A 204 -0.72 2.34 -23.60
C SER A 204 -1.71 1.19 -23.48
N LEU A 205 -2.17 0.69 -24.63
CA LEU A 205 -2.96 -0.54 -24.67
C LEU A 205 -2.06 -1.75 -24.43
N LYS A 206 -2.47 -2.64 -23.54
CA LYS A 206 -1.87 -3.95 -23.31
C LYS A 206 -2.82 -5.03 -23.82
N GLY A 207 -2.55 -5.54 -25.03
CA GLY A 207 -3.53 -6.41 -25.72
C GLY A 207 -4.75 -5.63 -26.20
N THR A 208 -5.93 -6.24 -26.12
CA THR A 208 -7.21 -5.67 -26.64
C THR A 208 -8.14 -5.15 -25.56
N GLU A 209 -7.89 -5.46 -24.28
CA GLU A 209 -8.85 -5.24 -23.20
C GLU A 209 -8.24 -4.60 -21.95
N GLU A 210 -6.94 -4.26 -21.99
CA GLU A 210 -6.24 -3.70 -20.84
C GLU A 210 -5.53 -2.40 -21.20
N VAL A 211 -5.46 -1.48 -20.24
CA VAL A 211 -4.73 -0.22 -20.32
C VAL A 211 -3.64 -0.21 -19.26
N CYS A 212 -2.41 0.03 -19.69
CA CYS A 212 -1.26 0.22 -18.82
C CYS A 212 -1.00 1.70 -18.64
N PHE A 213 -0.92 2.17 -17.40
CA PHE A 213 -0.47 3.49 -17.01
C PHE A 213 0.92 3.41 -16.43
N VAL A 214 1.76 4.40 -16.75
CA VAL A 214 3.16 4.45 -16.32
C VAL A 214 3.50 5.85 -15.82
N VAL A 215 4.16 5.92 -14.67
CA VAL A 215 4.86 7.11 -14.18
C VAL A 215 6.30 6.73 -13.92
N SER A 216 7.24 7.33 -14.66
CA SER A 216 8.67 7.06 -14.53
C SER A 216 9.39 8.34 -14.17
N ASP A 217 10.41 8.25 -13.34
CA ASP A 217 11.29 9.35 -12.93
C ASP A 217 12.76 8.97 -13.07
N THR A 218 13.62 9.97 -13.20
CA THR A 218 15.09 9.83 -13.21
C THR A 218 15.72 10.21 -11.88
N GLY A 219 14.98 10.05 -10.78
CA GLY A 219 15.38 10.45 -9.44
C GLY A 219 16.37 9.50 -8.76
N ILE A 220 16.37 9.55 -7.43
CA ILE A 220 17.31 8.80 -6.59
C ILE A 220 17.14 7.29 -6.64
N GLY A 221 15.99 6.79 -7.10
CA GLY A 221 15.64 5.37 -7.10
C GLY A 221 15.42 4.79 -5.70
N ILE A 222 15.06 3.50 -5.63
CA ILE A 222 14.66 2.80 -4.40
C ILE A 222 15.48 1.52 -4.24
N PRO A 223 16.16 1.34 -3.09
CA PRO A 223 16.92 0.11 -2.79
C PRO A 223 16.04 -1.13 -2.82
N LYS A 224 16.54 -2.25 -3.36
CA LYS A 224 15.79 -3.52 -3.51
C LYS A 224 15.17 -4.02 -2.20
N GLU A 225 15.85 -3.81 -1.07
CA GLU A 225 15.38 -4.23 0.25
C GLU A 225 14.17 -3.42 0.74
N GLU A 226 14.00 -2.20 0.21
CA GLU A 226 12.91 -1.30 0.58
C GLU A 226 11.71 -1.38 -0.38
N GLN A 227 11.89 -1.87 -1.61
CA GLN A 227 10.84 -1.87 -2.66
C GLN A 227 9.55 -2.60 -2.24
N LYS A 228 9.66 -3.67 -1.45
CA LYS A 228 8.48 -4.37 -0.91
C LYS A 228 7.83 -3.62 0.25
N LYS A 229 8.60 -2.86 1.01
CA LYS A 229 8.14 -2.18 2.21
C LYS A 229 7.42 -0.87 1.92
N ILE A 230 7.76 -0.18 0.81
CA ILE A 230 7.17 1.14 0.48
C ILE A 230 5.66 1.11 0.26
N PHE A 231 5.08 -0.05 0.00
CA PHE A 231 3.64 -0.27 -0.11
C PHE A 231 2.96 -0.52 1.24
N SER A 232 3.72 -0.62 2.33
CA SER A 232 3.16 -0.76 3.67
C SER A 232 2.82 0.61 4.27
N HIS A 233 1.82 0.65 5.14
CA HIS A 233 1.34 1.88 5.76
C HIS A 233 2.44 2.63 6.51
N PHE A 234 2.54 3.95 6.28
CA PHE A 234 3.47 4.87 6.97
C PHE A 234 4.97 4.55 6.82
N ILE A 235 5.34 3.79 5.82
CA ILE A 235 6.75 3.59 5.52
C ILE A 235 7.26 4.82 4.76
N LYS A 236 8.32 5.41 5.29
CA LYS A 236 9.13 6.46 4.65
C LYS A 236 10.54 5.93 4.56
N LEU A 237 11.17 6.05 3.39
CA LEU A 237 12.58 5.68 3.20
C LEU A 237 13.50 6.57 4.02
N ASP A 238 13.13 7.84 4.17
CA ASP A 238 13.81 8.80 5.02
C ASP A 238 12.78 9.47 5.94
N ARG A 239 13.07 9.50 7.25
CA ARG A 239 12.20 10.10 8.28
C ARG A 239 12.14 11.62 8.18
N GLU A 240 13.16 12.25 7.61
CA GLU A 240 13.23 13.71 7.44
C GLU A 240 12.47 14.18 6.20
N MET A 241 12.21 13.29 5.24
CA MET A 241 11.45 13.66 4.05
C MET A 241 9.95 13.82 4.33
N GLN A 242 9.41 14.94 3.84
CA GLN A 242 7.99 15.27 3.92
C GLN A 242 7.12 14.21 3.22
N GLY A 243 6.01 13.81 3.83
CA GLY A 243 5.02 12.89 3.25
C GLY A 243 4.30 12.10 4.32
N THR A 244 3.10 11.62 4.02
CA THR A 244 2.24 10.87 4.97
C THR A 244 2.64 9.41 5.09
N GLY A 245 3.32 8.85 4.07
CA GLY A 245 3.58 7.41 3.96
C GLY A 245 2.33 6.58 3.69
N LEU A 246 1.20 7.22 3.35
CA LEU A 246 -0.06 6.57 3.01
C LEU A 246 -0.30 6.50 1.50
N GLY A 247 0.27 7.43 0.74
CA GLY A 247 -0.08 7.58 -0.68
C GLY A 247 0.13 6.30 -1.50
N LEU A 248 1.29 5.63 -1.39
CA LEU A 248 1.55 4.40 -2.15
C LEU A 248 0.64 3.23 -1.71
N THR A 249 0.38 3.12 -0.41
CA THR A 249 -0.55 2.10 0.11
C THR A 249 -1.97 2.35 -0.40
N LEU A 250 -2.44 3.58 -0.32
CA LEU A 250 -3.75 3.98 -0.85
C LEU A 250 -3.82 3.73 -2.37
N SER A 251 -2.77 4.11 -3.11
CA SER A 251 -2.68 3.85 -4.55
C SER A 251 -2.80 2.35 -4.87
N GLN A 252 -2.06 1.51 -4.15
CA GLN A 252 -2.12 0.06 -4.32
C GLN A 252 -3.53 -0.48 -4.03
N THR A 253 -4.14 -0.05 -2.93
CA THR A 253 -5.48 -0.48 -2.53
C THR A 253 -6.54 -0.04 -3.57
N ILE A 254 -6.46 1.20 -4.08
CA ILE A 254 -7.36 1.67 -5.14
C ILE A 254 -7.21 0.79 -6.39
N ILE A 255 -5.98 0.57 -6.87
CA ILE A 255 -5.72 -0.21 -8.09
C ILE A 255 -6.20 -1.65 -7.94
N GLN A 256 -5.99 -2.28 -6.78
CA GLN A 256 -6.50 -3.63 -6.49
C GLN A 256 -8.03 -3.68 -6.54
N ASN A 257 -8.72 -2.70 -5.98
CA ASN A 257 -10.18 -2.61 -6.05
C ASN A 257 -10.71 -2.34 -7.46
N LEU A 258 -9.90 -1.76 -8.34
CA LEU A 258 -10.24 -1.60 -9.76
C LEU A 258 -9.85 -2.83 -10.62
N GLY A 259 -9.36 -3.90 -9.98
CA GLY A 259 -9.00 -5.16 -10.66
C GLY A 259 -7.60 -5.19 -11.25
N GLY A 260 -6.73 -4.25 -10.86
CA GLY A 260 -5.36 -4.15 -11.33
C GLY A 260 -4.30 -4.48 -10.27
N ASN A 261 -3.06 -4.28 -10.64
CA ASN A 261 -1.90 -4.39 -9.73
C ASN A 261 -0.93 -3.25 -9.98
N LEU A 262 -0.42 -2.64 -8.91
CA LEU A 262 0.61 -1.59 -8.97
C LEU A 262 1.99 -2.22 -8.84
N GLU A 263 2.83 -2.02 -9.84
CA GLU A 263 4.17 -2.56 -9.96
C GLU A 263 5.22 -1.46 -9.86
N LEU A 264 6.42 -1.83 -9.43
CA LEU A 264 7.58 -0.96 -9.32
C LEU A 264 8.80 -1.63 -9.95
N ASP A 265 9.48 -0.89 -10.82
CA ASP A 265 10.85 -1.16 -11.25
C ASP A 265 11.73 0.05 -10.90
N SER A 266 12.78 -0.17 -10.10
CA SER A 266 13.62 0.92 -9.62
C SER A 266 15.03 0.46 -9.35
N GLU A 267 16.00 1.35 -9.69
CA GLU A 267 17.43 1.16 -9.42
C GLU A 267 18.00 2.46 -8.83
N ILE A 268 18.84 2.32 -7.79
CA ILE A 268 19.46 3.47 -7.12
C ILE A 268 20.22 4.32 -8.16
N ASN A 269 20.01 5.65 -8.11
CA ASN A 269 20.56 6.68 -9.00
C ASN A 269 20.16 6.51 -10.49
N ARG A 270 19.14 5.72 -10.79
CA ARG A 270 18.55 5.60 -12.14
C ARG A 270 17.09 6.01 -12.19
N GLY A 271 16.47 6.14 -11.00
CA GLY A 271 15.08 6.50 -10.86
C GLY A 271 14.15 5.32 -10.61
N SER A 272 12.85 5.59 -10.72
CA SER A 272 11.79 4.61 -10.47
C SER A 272 10.75 4.67 -11.57
N THR A 273 10.17 3.52 -11.86
CA THR A 273 9.03 3.38 -12.77
C THR A 273 7.91 2.66 -12.02
N PHE A 274 6.85 3.38 -11.76
CA PHE A 274 5.60 2.82 -11.26
C PHE A 274 4.67 2.56 -12.44
N SER A 275 4.10 1.39 -12.52
CA SER A 275 3.15 1.03 -13.56
C SER A 275 1.98 0.23 -12.99
N PHE A 276 0.81 0.40 -13.58
CA PHE A 276 -0.35 -0.43 -13.26
C PHE A 276 -1.18 -0.70 -14.51
N VAL A 277 -1.82 -1.86 -14.51
CA VAL A 277 -2.65 -2.32 -15.61
C VAL A 277 -4.08 -2.44 -15.10
N LEU A 278 -5.02 -1.86 -15.82
CA LEU A 278 -6.45 -1.94 -15.53
C LEU A 278 -7.19 -2.51 -16.72
N PRO A 279 -8.28 -3.27 -16.50
CA PRO A 279 -9.18 -3.62 -17.59
C PRO A 279 -9.77 -2.34 -18.20
N GLN A 280 -9.90 -2.32 -19.53
CA GLN A 280 -10.49 -1.19 -20.26
C GLN A 280 -11.94 -0.95 -19.83
N VAL A 281 -12.65 -2.02 -19.51
CA VAL A 281 -14.00 -1.98 -18.93
C VAL A 281 -14.00 -2.67 -17.59
N VAL A 282 -14.06 -1.90 -16.52
CA VAL A 282 -14.21 -2.43 -15.16
C VAL A 282 -15.67 -2.79 -14.92
N LYS A 283 -15.96 -4.08 -14.73
CA LYS A 283 -17.29 -4.56 -14.39
C LYS A 283 -17.45 -4.64 -12.88
N PRO A 284 -18.33 -3.85 -12.26
CA PRO A 284 -18.50 -3.82 -10.79
C PRO A 284 -18.84 -5.18 -10.18
N GLU A 285 -19.42 -6.08 -10.96
CA GLU A 285 -19.85 -7.41 -10.51
C GLU A 285 -18.69 -8.38 -10.26
N LEU A 286 -17.50 -8.14 -10.81
CA LEU A 286 -16.32 -9.01 -10.68
C LEU A 286 -15.42 -8.68 -9.48
N ILE A 287 -15.65 -7.55 -8.81
CA ILE A 287 -14.76 -7.01 -7.76
C ILE A 287 -15.22 -7.40 -6.34
N LYS A 288 -16.43 -7.96 -6.19
CA LYS A 288 -17.02 -8.35 -4.89
C LYS A 288 -16.85 -9.84 -4.55
N ALA A 289 -15.92 -10.56 -5.16
CA ALA A 289 -15.67 -11.98 -4.87
C ALA A 289 -14.49 -12.16 -3.89
#